data_a74a64e773d29420e6e4338abbcbf659
#
_entry.id   a74a64e773d29420e6e4338abbcbf659
#
_cell.length_a   1.000
_cell.length_b   1.000
_cell.length_c   1.000
_cell.angle_alpha   90.00
_cell.angle_beta   90.00
_cell.angle_gamma   90.00
#
_symmetry.space_group_name_H-M   'P 1'
#
loop_
_entity.id
_entity.type
_entity.pdbx_description
1 polymer ?
#
loop_
_entity_poly.entity_id
_entity_poly.type
_entity_poly.pdbx_seq_one_letter_code
_entity_poly.pdbx_strand_id
1 'polypeptide(L)'
;MKKLMFLIAGMIFIVPACTNLDEELYSDLAAENFFTTEEENIAALGQAYSSMTHWGSHTNIWTTNELSSDELVIPTRGGDWYDGGILLQLHKHEFETDNGIFNNAWNASYGAINTVNRLIYQFSSIEGADAYEAELRAIRAFYYFHLMDMFGNVPLSTDFTDTETKANSTRSEVFAFVKTELDEVIPLLSEKKDATTYGRMNKWAALAMRMKLHLNAEAWTGTASWAGAKADADAIINSGLYSLEANYSDNFKEANEGSSENIFVVPYDEVFAGGFNWVAMTLHYASQNTFNLTFQPWNGYATVEEFYNSYIDPNANPGPQGTVVKGKTAGTGTLDSRLSNFLVGDQAADDSGGGEPGDDDGTGLYFTPYINMIYPDACRQCGARINKYGHVQGGRENMNHDFVLLRYADVLLSKAEAHLWSGDASGALGIVNQIRVRAGVTPFNSLDADKMLAERGREMYVENDRRRALIRFGKFNDAWWEKPASDAKYKLFPIPQDQINANSKLVQNPGY
;
A
#
# COMPACT_ATOMS: atom_id res chain seq x y z
N MET A 1 44.00 -13.61 85.82
CA MET A 1 45.44 -13.97 85.72
C MET A 1 45.64 -14.71 84.40
N LYS A 2 46.68 -14.33 83.71
CA LYS A 2 47.25 -14.84 82.45
C LYS A 2 46.42 -14.79 81.19
N LYS A 3 46.73 -13.76 80.39
CA LYS A 3 46.40 -13.57 78.97
C LYS A 3 47.13 -14.60 78.13
N LEU A 4 46.44 -15.27 77.23
CA LEU A 4 47.06 -16.03 76.17
C LEU A 4 46.70 -15.37 74.81
N MET A 5 47.73 -14.78 74.22
CA MET A 5 47.69 -14.21 72.92
C MET A 5 47.91 -15.32 71.88
N PHE A 6 46.92 -15.53 70.98
CA PHE A 6 47.11 -16.40 69.80
C PHE A 6 47.40 -15.47 68.59
N LEU A 7 48.57 -15.65 68.06
CA LEU A 7 49.04 -15.10 66.80
C LEU A 7 48.58 -16.01 65.68
N ILE A 8 47.64 -15.59 64.87
CA ILE A 8 47.29 -16.31 63.62
C ILE A 8 48.02 -15.58 62.49
N ALA A 9 49.03 -16.26 61.94
CA ALA A 9 49.72 -15.85 60.73
C ALA A 9 48.82 -16.17 59.52
N GLY A 10 48.28 -15.12 58.91
CA GLY A 10 47.52 -15.29 57.69
C GLY A 10 48.46 -15.56 56.49
N MET A 11 48.38 -16.78 55.99
CA MET A 11 49.03 -17.16 54.72
C MET A 11 48.19 -16.69 53.55
N ILE A 12 48.61 -15.61 52.89
CA ILE A 12 47.98 -15.10 51.69
C ILE A 12 48.39 -16.02 50.52
N PHE A 13 47.47 -16.87 50.08
CA PHE A 13 47.57 -17.57 48.79
C PHE A 13 47.23 -16.59 47.66
N ILE A 14 48.25 -16.15 46.95
CA ILE A 14 48.10 -15.47 45.65
C ILE A 14 47.80 -16.58 44.65
N VAL A 15 46.52 -16.78 44.30
CA VAL A 15 46.11 -17.58 43.17
C VAL A 15 46.22 -16.66 41.94
N PRO A 16 47.05 -16.98 40.94
CA PRO A 16 46.98 -16.28 39.67
C PRO A 16 45.64 -16.66 39.03
N ALA A 17 44.64 -15.80 39.13
CA ALA A 17 43.46 -15.88 38.28
C ALA A 17 43.91 -15.51 36.88
N CYS A 18 44.05 -16.49 36.02
CA CYS A 18 44.01 -16.24 34.57
C CYS A 18 42.59 -15.78 34.24
N THR A 19 42.36 -14.49 34.28
CA THR A 19 41.21 -13.89 33.66
C THR A 19 41.56 -13.62 32.20
N ASN A 20 41.42 -14.64 31.34
CA ASN A 20 41.12 -14.35 29.95
C ASN A 20 39.69 -13.86 29.95
N LEU A 21 39.55 -12.54 29.97
CA LEU A 21 38.31 -11.81 29.67
C LEU A 21 38.27 -11.58 28.17
N ASP A 22 38.41 -12.62 27.39
CA ASP A 22 37.87 -12.63 26.05
C ASP A 22 36.38 -12.90 26.20
N GLU A 23 35.62 -11.85 26.19
CA GLU A 23 34.18 -11.87 26.19
C GLU A 23 33.76 -12.57 24.90
N GLU A 24 33.48 -13.88 24.96
CA GLU A 24 32.77 -14.55 23.89
C GLU A 24 31.35 -14.00 23.90
N LEU A 25 31.11 -12.99 23.06
CA LEU A 25 29.81 -12.44 22.80
C LEU A 25 28.93 -13.48 22.08
N TYR A 26 28.28 -14.35 22.88
CA TYR A 26 27.33 -15.35 22.36
C TYR A 26 26.03 -14.71 21.83
N SER A 27 25.86 -13.40 21.89
CA SER A 27 24.66 -12.67 21.45
C SER A 27 24.89 -11.67 20.32
N ASP A 28 26.12 -11.30 19.99
CA ASP A 28 26.43 -10.56 18.79
C ASP A 28 26.94 -11.54 17.72
N LEU A 29 26.06 -11.91 16.80
CA LEU A 29 26.49 -12.49 15.53
C LEU A 29 27.37 -11.42 14.86
N ALA A 30 28.69 -11.56 15.00
CA ALA A 30 29.61 -10.68 14.29
C ALA A 30 29.28 -10.80 12.80
N ALA A 31 29.18 -9.66 12.12
CA ALA A 31 28.84 -9.63 10.68
C ALA A 31 29.76 -10.55 9.86
N GLU A 32 30.98 -10.78 10.33
CA GLU A 32 31.97 -11.68 9.75
C GLU A 32 31.57 -13.17 9.77
N ASN A 33 30.63 -13.56 10.64
CA ASN A 33 30.15 -14.93 10.77
C ASN A 33 28.70 -15.12 10.30
N PHE A 34 28.01 -14.04 9.94
CA PHE A 34 26.70 -14.00 9.34
C PHE A 34 26.87 -13.53 7.89
N PHE A 35 26.07 -13.91 6.96
CA PHE A 35 26.24 -13.60 5.52
C PHE A 35 27.26 -14.50 4.79
N THR A 36 27.47 -15.71 5.28
CA THR A 36 28.42 -16.67 4.69
C THR A 36 27.75 -17.62 3.71
N THR A 37 26.42 -17.73 3.75
CA THR A 37 25.61 -18.57 2.85
C THR A 37 24.54 -17.78 2.15
N GLU A 38 24.03 -18.30 1.03
CA GLU A 38 22.91 -17.71 0.29
C GLU A 38 21.65 -17.63 1.17
N GLU A 39 21.38 -18.64 1.99
CA GLU A 39 20.23 -18.69 2.90
C GLU A 39 20.30 -17.58 3.97
N GLU A 40 21.47 -17.31 4.51
CA GLU A 40 21.70 -16.22 5.46
C GLU A 40 21.50 -14.86 4.82
N ASN A 41 21.97 -14.67 3.59
CA ASN A 41 21.79 -13.45 2.82
C ASN A 41 20.29 -13.20 2.53
N ILE A 42 19.56 -14.25 2.12
CA ILE A 42 18.10 -14.16 1.91
C ILE A 42 17.37 -13.85 3.22
N ALA A 43 17.76 -14.50 4.34
CA ALA A 43 17.17 -14.22 5.65
C ALA A 43 17.42 -12.77 6.11
N ALA A 44 18.59 -12.21 5.82
CA ALA A 44 18.88 -10.81 6.09
C ALA A 44 17.99 -9.86 5.27
N LEU A 45 17.81 -10.14 3.97
CA LEU A 45 16.86 -9.38 3.12
C LEU A 45 15.44 -9.41 3.69
N GLY A 46 15.02 -10.50 4.32
CA GLY A 46 13.72 -10.64 4.96
C GLY A 46 13.41 -9.50 5.93
N GLN A 47 14.42 -8.89 6.57
CA GLN A 47 14.24 -7.73 7.46
C GLN A 47 13.78 -6.48 6.69
N ALA A 48 14.27 -6.27 5.46
CA ALA A 48 13.83 -5.17 4.62
C ALA A 48 12.39 -5.41 4.12
N TYR A 49 12.05 -6.63 3.71
CA TYR A 49 10.70 -6.98 3.26
C TYR A 49 9.66 -7.00 4.38
N SER A 50 10.02 -7.40 5.59
CA SER A 50 9.11 -7.34 6.73
C SER A 50 8.63 -5.92 7.03
N SER A 51 9.40 -4.89 6.67
CA SER A 51 8.96 -3.51 6.77
C SER A 51 7.77 -3.18 5.85
N MET A 52 7.52 -3.97 4.81
CA MET A 52 6.42 -3.76 3.86
C MET A 52 5.07 -4.28 4.38
N THR A 53 5.03 -5.05 5.46
CA THR A 53 3.75 -5.55 6.03
C THR A 53 2.80 -4.44 6.52
N HIS A 54 3.27 -3.20 6.58
CA HIS A 54 2.41 -2.04 6.87
C HIS A 54 1.43 -1.68 5.75
N TRP A 55 1.64 -2.17 4.50
CA TRP A 55 0.82 -1.74 3.35
C TRP A 55 -0.64 -2.15 3.46
N GLY A 56 -0.94 -3.33 3.97
CA GLY A 56 -2.31 -3.79 4.19
C GLY A 56 -2.98 -3.22 5.45
N SER A 57 -2.26 -2.47 6.28
CA SER A 57 -2.75 -1.92 7.55
C SER A 57 -3.59 -0.66 7.35
N HIS A 58 -4.62 -0.52 8.20
CA HIS A 58 -5.58 0.59 8.18
C HIS A 58 -5.05 1.93 8.73
N THR A 59 -3.79 2.05 9.14
CA THR A 59 -3.26 3.26 9.80
C THR A 59 -2.00 3.82 9.17
N ASN A 60 -1.67 3.43 7.94
CA ASN A 60 -0.41 3.76 7.29
C ASN A 60 -0.56 4.40 5.90
N ILE A 61 0.46 4.22 5.05
CA ILE A 61 0.62 4.84 3.74
C ILE A 61 -0.61 4.61 2.84
N TRP A 62 -1.11 3.36 2.80
CA TRP A 62 -2.26 3.02 1.97
C TRP A 62 -3.50 3.81 2.38
N THR A 63 -3.88 3.74 3.66
CA THR A 63 -5.06 4.47 4.20
C THR A 63 -4.97 5.97 3.97
N THR A 64 -3.79 6.55 4.18
CA THR A 64 -3.55 7.99 3.97
C THR A 64 -3.87 8.42 2.53
N ASN A 65 -3.43 7.63 1.55
CA ASN A 65 -3.67 7.94 0.14
C ASN A 65 -5.11 7.65 -0.29
N GLU A 66 -5.68 6.51 0.12
CA GLU A 66 -7.02 6.11 -0.32
C GLU A 66 -8.13 6.97 0.28
N LEU A 67 -8.08 7.26 1.59
CA LEU A 67 -9.09 8.11 2.24
C LEU A 67 -9.00 9.59 1.83
N SER A 68 -7.89 10.02 1.24
CA SER A 68 -7.77 11.37 0.67
C SER A 68 -8.18 11.42 -0.81
N SER A 69 -8.82 10.38 -1.33
CA SER A 69 -9.33 10.30 -2.70
C SER A 69 -10.86 10.28 -2.75
N ASP A 70 -11.40 10.21 -3.94
CA ASP A 70 -12.85 10.14 -4.21
C ASP A 70 -13.40 8.71 -4.24
N GLU A 71 -12.61 7.68 -3.89
CA GLU A 71 -13.07 6.31 -4.00
C GLU A 71 -13.42 5.66 -2.65
N LEU A 72 -12.75 6.05 -1.55
CA LEU A 72 -12.92 5.40 -0.26
C LEU A 72 -13.19 6.40 0.87
N VAL A 73 -14.01 5.97 1.85
CA VAL A 73 -14.35 6.77 3.02
C VAL A 73 -14.52 5.87 4.26
N ILE A 74 -14.30 6.44 5.44
CA ILE A 74 -14.72 5.85 6.71
C ILE A 74 -15.73 6.79 7.34
N PRO A 75 -17.05 6.53 7.20
CA PRO A 75 -18.08 7.32 7.85
C PRO A 75 -18.08 7.09 9.36
N THR A 76 -18.35 8.15 10.15
CA THR A 76 -18.58 8.04 11.59
C THR A 76 -19.98 7.47 11.85
N ARG A 77 -20.06 6.27 12.42
CA ARG A 77 -21.29 5.55 12.68
C ARG A 77 -21.61 5.54 14.17
N GLY A 78 -22.39 6.53 14.63
CA GLY A 78 -22.59 6.78 16.05
C GLY A 78 -21.30 7.26 16.71
N GLY A 79 -20.75 6.52 17.67
CA GLY A 79 -19.45 6.85 18.28
C GLY A 79 -18.25 6.26 17.54
N ASP A 80 -18.49 5.32 16.61
CA ASP A 80 -17.44 4.55 15.97
C ASP A 80 -16.78 5.34 14.86
N TRP A 81 -15.43 5.21 14.75
CA TRP A 81 -14.59 5.79 13.70
C TRP A 81 -14.53 7.34 13.68
N TYR A 82 -14.91 8.00 14.77
CA TYR A 82 -14.65 9.42 14.87
C TYR A 82 -13.15 9.70 15.09
N ASP A 83 -12.51 9.00 16.03
CA ASP A 83 -11.07 9.04 16.35
C ASP A 83 -10.48 10.47 16.37
N GLY A 84 -11.19 11.40 17.01
CA GLY A 84 -10.78 12.81 17.01
C GLY A 84 -10.91 13.51 15.65
N GLY A 85 -11.56 12.89 14.67
CA GLY A 85 -11.78 13.43 13.33
C GLY A 85 -10.63 13.18 12.34
N ILE A 86 -9.59 12.42 12.72
CA ILE A 86 -8.39 12.24 11.88
C ILE A 86 -8.69 11.59 10.51
N LEU A 87 -9.66 10.65 10.45
CA LEU A 87 -10.10 10.01 9.21
C LEU A 87 -11.00 10.93 8.38
N LEU A 88 -11.89 11.66 9.05
CA LEU A 88 -12.76 12.66 8.43
C LEU A 88 -11.95 13.78 7.76
N GLN A 89 -10.88 14.24 8.41
CA GLN A 89 -9.96 15.23 7.86
C GLN A 89 -9.34 14.79 6.53
N LEU A 90 -9.01 13.50 6.36
CA LEU A 90 -8.45 12.98 5.12
C LEU A 90 -9.45 13.14 3.97
N HIS A 91 -10.68 12.64 4.16
CA HIS A 91 -11.73 12.72 3.13
C HIS A 91 -12.08 14.17 2.75
N LYS A 92 -12.15 15.07 3.75
CA LYS A 92 -12.55 16.46 3.55
C LYS A 92 -11.44 17.39 3.09
N HIS A 93 -10.20 16.92 3.03
CA HIS A 93 -9.01 17.76 2.84
C HIS A 93 -8.96 18.91 3.85
N GLU A 94 -9.09 18.55 5.12
CA GLU A 94 -9.03 19.46 6.27
C GLU A 94 -7.93 19.02 7.26
N PHE A 95 -6.95 18.23 6.79
CA PHE A 95 -5.92 17.67 7.64
C PHE A 95 -4.90 18.70 8.09
N GLU A 96 -4.47 18.54 9.34
CA GLU A 96 -3.53 19.38 10.05
C GLU A 96 -2.24 18.63 10.41
N THR A 97 -1.24 19.36 10.92
CA THR A 97 0.10 18.83 11.17
C THR A 97 0.17 17.79 12.30
N ASP A 98 -0.82 17.76 13.17
CA ASP A 98 -0.93 16.86 14.33
C ASP A 98 -1.72 15.55 14.03
N ASN A 99 -2.19 15.36 12.80
CA ASN A 99 -2.86 14.13 12.43
C ASN A 99 -1.88 12.93 12.48
N GLY A 100 -2.11 12.03 13.44
CA GLY A 100 -1.21 10.91 13.75
C GLY A 100 -0.98 9.92 12.60
N ILE A 101 -1.90 9.85 11.62
CA ILE A 101 -1.76 8.95 10.45
C ILE A 101 -0.54 9.35 9.60
N PHE A 102 -0.28 10.65 9.46
CA PHE A 102 0.91 11.11 8.72
C PHE A 102 2.20 10.73 9.44
N ASN A 103 2.21 10.83 10.79
CA ASN A 103 3.36 10.43 11.59
C ASN A 103 3.63 8.91 11.48
N ASN A 104 2.58 8.10 11.45
CA ASN A 104 2.72 6.66 11.22
C ASN A 104 3.33 6.36 9.85
N ALA A 105 2.85 6.98 8.77
CA ALA A 105 3.36 6.80 7.42
C ALA A 105 4.83 7.26 7.29
N TRP A 106 5.19 8.39 7.92
CA TRP A 106 6.55 8.90 7.98
C TRP A 106 7.49 7.93 8.70
N ASN A 107 7.13 7.54 9.92
CA ASN A 107 7.95 6.66 10.75
C ASN A 107 8.11 5.27 10.12
N ALA A 108 7.05 4.68 9.55
CA ALA A 108 7.15 3.42 8.84
C ALA A 108 8.13 3.51 7.67
N SER A 109 8.08 4.59 6.88
CA SER A 109 8.96 4.78 5.73
C SER A 109 10.42 4.97 6.15
N TYR A 110 10.71 5.86 7.12
CA TYR A 110 12.09 6.10 7.56
C TYR A 110 12.65 4.94 8.38
N GLY A 111 11.82 4.22 9.14
CA GLY A 111 12.22 2.98 9.81
C GLY A 111 12.68 1.91 8.82
N ALA A 112 11.94 1.76 7.71
CA ALA A 112 12.33 0.87 6.62
C ALA A 112 13.63 1.33 5.94
N ILE A 113 13.76 2.63 5.62
CA ILE A 113 14.98 3.19 5.01
C ILE A 113 16.19 2.96 5.93
N ASN A 114 16.05 3.16 7.23
CA ASN A 114 17.13 2.91 8.18
C ASN A 114 17.55 1.44 8.20
N THR A 115 16.59 0.52 8.22
CA THR A 115 16.85 -0.92 8.12
C THR A 115 17.59 -1.27 6.83
N VAL A 116 17.13 -0.72 5.70
CA VAL A 116 17.75 -0.93 4.39
C VAL A 116 19.17 -0.37 4.35
N ASN A 117 19.40 0.86 4.84
CA ASN A 117 20.74 1.46 4.89
C ASN A 117 21.69 0.63 5.75
N ARG A 118 21.24 0.11 6.90
CA ARG A 118 22.04 -0.80 7.73
C ARG A 118 22.41 -2.08 6.98
N LEU A 119 21.48 -2.68 6.28
CA LEU A 119 21.74 -3.89 5.49
C LEU A 119 22.70 -3.62 4.33
N ILE A 120 22.53 -2.50 3.61
CA ILE A 120 23.48 -2.08 2.56
C ILE A 120 24.90 -1.93 3.14
N TYR A 121 25.04 -1.27 4.29
CA TYR A 121 26.33 -1.15 4.98
C TYR A 121 26.93 -2.52 5.34
N GLN A 122 26.11 -3.46 5.80
CA GLN A 122 26.56 -4.82 6.12
C GLN A 122 26.96 -5.60 4.87
N PHE A 123 26.19 -5.52 3.78
CA PHE A 123 26.47 -6.22 2.53
C PHE A 123 27.67 -5.64 1.76
N SER A 124 27.99 -4.34 1.93
CA SER A 124 29.08 -3.68 1.22
C SER A 124 30.47 -4.29 1.46
N SER A 125 30.65 -5.07 2.52
CA SER A 125 31.89 -5.78 2.84
C SER A 125 31.93 -7.23 2.35
N ILE A 126 30.87 -7.71 1.68
CA ILE A 126 30.67 -9.11 1.29
C ILE A 126 30.92 -9.27 -0.20
N GLU A 127 31.90 -10.08 -0.57
CA GLU A 127 32.20 -10.37 -1.97
C GLU A 127 31.03 -11.10 -2.65
N GLY A 128 30.59 -10.57 -3.81
CA GLY A 128 29.49 -11.14 -4.58
C GLY A 128 28.09 -10.76 -4.11
N ALA A 129 27.95 -9.82 -3.16
CA ALA A 129 26.67 -9.36 -2.65
C ALA A 129 25.97 -8.28 -3.51
N ASP A 130 26.53 -7.91 -4.67
CA ASP A 130 26.03 -6.82 -5.52
C ASP A 130 24.54 -6.93 -5.85
N ALA A 131 24.03 -8.14 -6.08
CA ALA A 131 22.63 -8.37 -6.40
C ALA A 131 21.71 -8.11 -5.18
N TYR A 132 22.14 -8.46 -3.97
CA TYR A 132 21.41 -8.19 -2.73
C TYR A 132 21.44 -6.70 -2.40
N GLU A 133 22.56 -6.03 -2.57
CA GLU A 133 22.68 -4.59 -2.41
C GLU A 133 21.78 -3.85 -3.42
N ALA A 134 21.76 -4.28 -4.69
CA ALA A 134 20.89 -3.71 -5.71
C ALA A 134 19.40 -3.83 -5.32
N GLU A 135 18.97 -4.96 -4.77
CA GLU A 135 17.63 -5.19 -4.30
C GLU A 135 17.27 -4.27 -3.12
N LEU A 136 18.17 -4.12 -2.15
CA LEU A 136 18.01 -3.20 -1.03
C LEU A 136 17.93 -1.73 -1.50
N ARG A 137 18.77 -1.31 -2.44
CA ARG A 137 18.70 0.03 -3.02
C ARG A 137 17.39 0.28 -3.74
N ALA A 138 16.84 -0.72 -4.43
CA ALA A 138 15.52 -0.62 -5.05
C ALA A 138 14.40 -0.49 -4.01
N ILE A 139 14.48 -1.18 -2.86
CA ILE A 139 13.55 -1.01 -1.74
C ILE A 139 13.67 0.39 -1.13
N ARG A 140 14.88 0.92 -0.96
CA ARG A 140 15.11 2.30 -0.51
C ARG A 140 14.47 3.32 -1.44
N ALA A 141 14.66 3.14 -2.75
CA ALA A 141 14.04 3.96 -3.78
C ALA A 141 12.50 3.90 -3.71
N PHE A 142 11.92 2.72 -3.43
CA PHE A 142 10.48 2.55 -3.23
C PHE A 142 9.95 3.40 -2.07
N TYR A 143 10.60 3.41 -0.91
CA TYR A 143 10.17 4.23 0.21
C TYR A 143 10.35 5.73 -0.05
N TYR A 144 11.44 6.15 -0.69
CA TYR A 144 11.61 7.56 -1.08
C TYR A 144 10.62 8.01 -2.15
N PHE A 145 10.21 7.13 -3.06
CA PHE A 145 9.12 7.41 -4.00
C PHE A 145 7.84 7.78 -3.25
N HIS A 146 7.46 7.01 -2.23
CA HIS A 146 6.25 7.28 -1.45
C HIS A 146 6.38 8.51 -0.55
N LEU A 147 7.50 8.69 0.12
CA LEU A 147 7.76 9.89 0.93
C LEU A 147 7.68 11.17 0.08
N MET A 148 8.31 11.16 -1.10
CA MET A 148 8.27 12.28 -2.04
C MET A 148 6.86 12.54 -2.58
N ASP A 149 6.08 11.49 -2.87
CA ASP A 149 4.70 11.62 -3.30
C ASP A 149 3.83 12.27 -2.22
N MET A 150 3.95 11.80 -0.99
CA MET A 150 3.12 12.22 0.13
C MET A 150 3.52 13.58 0.70
N PHE A 151 4.80 13.78 0.97
CA PHE A 151 5.31 14.93 1.73
C PHE A 151 6.11 15.94 0.88
N GLY A 152 6.41 15.63 -0.37
CA GLY A 152 7.17 16.51 -1.26
C GLY A 152 8.65 16.60 -0.91
N ASN A 153 9.05 17.67 -0.20
CA ASN A 153 10.44 17.86 0.24
C ASN A 153 10.69 17.03 1.50
N VAL A 154 11.65 16.11 1.44
CA VAL A 154 11.96 15.19 2.54
C VAL A 154 13.47 15.00 2.72
N PRO A 155 13.96 14.70 3.92
CA PRO A 155 15.38 14.40 4.13
C PRO A 155 15.85 13.18 3.35
N LEU A 156 17.01 13.26 2.70
CA LEU A 156 17.71 12.12 2.13
C LEU A 156 18.77 11.62 3.13
N SER A 157 18.65 10.35 3.53
CA SER A 157 19.61 9.64 4.38
C SER A 157 19.93 8.30 3.73
N THR A 158 21.20 8.12 3.32
CA THR A 158 21.66 6.96 2.56
C THR A 158 22.84 6.25 3.20
N ASP A 159 23.48 6.90 4.16
CA ASP A 159 24.61 6.36 4.92
C ASP A 159 24.14 6.00 6.34
N PHE A 160 24.23 4.72 6.67
CA PHE A 160 23.86 4.21 7.99
C PHE A 160 24.76 4.75 9.12
N THR A 161 26.02 5.08 8.79
CA THR A 161 26.99 5.60 9.78
C THR A 161 26.85 7.08 10.06
N ASP A 162 26.11 7.81 9.20
CA ASP A 162 25.86 9.24 9.37
C ASP A 162 24.62 9.44 10.29
N THR A 163 24.90 9.84 11.53
CA THR A 163 23.88 10.10 12.56
C THR A 163 23.39 11.54 12.61
N GLU A 164 23.88 12.42 11.73
CA GLU A 164 23.44 13.81 11.70
C GLU A 164 22.02 13.96 11.16
N THR A 165 21.23 14.79 11.85
CA THR A 165 19.91 15.18 11.33
C THR A 165 20.05 15.96 10.02
N LYS A 166 19.26 15.59 9.01
CA LYS A 166 19.26 16.20 7.68
C LYS A 166 18.14 17.22 7.54
N ALA A 167 18.39 18.27 6.75
CA ALA A 167 17.32 19.15 6.26
C ALA A 167 16.55 18.47 5.13
N ASN A 168 15.40 19.04 4.74
CA ASN A 168 14.68 18.61 3.56
C ASN A 168 15.55 18.77 2.30
N SER A 169 15.65 17.74 1.51
CA SER A 169 15.98 17.85 0.08
C SER A 169 14.72 18.25 -0.68
N THR A 170 14.89 19.00 -1.76
CA THR A 170 13.76 19.37 -2.61
C THR A 170 13.13 18.12 -3.27
N ARG A 171 11.85 18.19 -3.60
CA ARG A 171 11.15 17.09 -4.29
C ARG A 171 11.88 16.68 -5.58
N SER A 172 12.45 17.63 -6.31
CA SER A 172 13.22 17.35 -7.52
C SER A 172 14.55 16.62 -7.23
N GLU A 173 15.22 16.94 -6.12
CA GLU A 173 16.42 16.20 -5.69
C GLU A 173 16.09 14.77 -5.27
N VAL A 174 14.97 14.58 -4.53
CA VAL A 174 14.49 13.24 -4.16
C VAL A 174 14.10 12.45 -5.42
N PHE A 175 13.42 13.08 -6.37
CA PHE A 175 13.09 12.45 -7.66
C PHE A 175 14.35 12.01 -8.41
N ALA A 176 15.37 12.87 -8.50
CA ALA A 176 16.64 12.55 -9.14
C ALA A 176 17.35 11.39 -8.44
N PHE A 177 17.35 11.39 -7.11
CA PHE A 177 17.92 10.32 -6.30
C PHE A 177 17.21 8.97 -6.59
N VAL A 178 15.86 8.93 -6.49
CA VAL A 178 15.08 7.71 -6.77
C VAL A 178 15.33 7.21 -8.20
N LYS A 179 15.38 8.13 -9.16
CA LYS A 179 15.68 7.77 -10.56
C LYS A 179 17.06 7.17 -10.71
N THR A 180 18.08 7.78 -10.11
CA THR A 180 19.47 7.31 -10.17
C THR A 180 19.62 5.93 -9.53
N GLU A 181 19.04 5.72 -8.33
CA GLU A 181 19.03 4.40 -7.68
C GLU A 181 18.46 3.33 -8.63
N LEU A 182 17.31 3.58 -9.22
CA LEU A 182 16.66 2.62 -10.12
C LEU A 182 17.45 2.41 -11.43
N ASP A 183 18.02 3.47 -12.01
CA ASP A 183 18.82 3.36 -13.23
C ASP A 183 20.05 2.47 -13.03
N GLU A 184 20.69 2.57 -11.87
CA GLU A 184 21.89 1.81 -11.53
C GLU A 184 21.58 0.35 -11.16
N VAL A 185 20.48 0.10 -10.43
CA VAL A 185 20.20 -1.25 -9.91
C VAL A 185 19.44 -2.15 -10.88
N ILE A 186 18.58 -1.61 -11.75
CA ILE A 186 17.77 -2.41 -12.70
C ILE A 186 18.62 -3.41 -13.51
N PRO A 187 19.81 -3.06 -14.01
CA PRO A 187 20.66 -4.01 -14.73
C PRO A 187 21.21 -5.16 -13.87
N LEU A 188 21.26 -4.98 -12.54
CA LEU A 188 21.82 -5.94 -11.57
C LEU A 188 20.76 -6.87 -10.97
N LEU A 189 19.46 -6.48 -11.07
CA LEU A 189 18.35 -7.21 -10.48
C LEU A 189 17.99 -8.46 -11.30
N SER A 190 17.47 -9.48 -10.62
CA SER A 190 17.01 -10.73 -11.22
C SER A 190 15.93 -10.50 -12.28
N GLU A 191 16.05 -11.14 -13.44
CA GLU A 191 15.01 -11.17 -14.48
C GLU A 191 14.01 -12.32 -14.32
N LYS A 192 14.19 -13.17 -13.31
CA LYS A 192 13.30 -14.31 -13.08
C LYS A 192 11.91 -13.86 -12.61
N LYS A 193 10.91 -14.62 -13.00
CA LYS A 193 9.55 -14.61 -12.44
C LYS A 193 9.25 -16.02 -11.97
N ASP A 194 9.67 -16.37 -10.78
CA ASP A 194 9.46 -17.68 -10.16
C ASP A 194 9.36 -17.55 -8.63
N ALA A 195 9.23 -18.67 -7.93
CA ALA A 195 9.12 -18.68 -6.46
C ALA A 195 10.33 -18.03 -5.74
N THR A 196 11.53 -17.97 -6.37
CA THR A 196 12.71 -17.38 -5.74
C THR A 196 12.70 -15.85 -5.76
N THR A 197 11.87 -15.25 -6.62
CA THR A 197 11.74 -13.80 -6.78
C THR A 197 10.33 -13.29 -6.44
N TYR A 198 9.43 -14.17 -6.04
CA TYR A 198 8.09 -13.80 -5.64
C TYR A 198 8.11 -12.92 -4.37
N GLY A 199 7.35 -11.83 -4.37
CA GLY A 199 7.37 -10.85 -3.28
C GLY A 199 8.68 -10.06 -3.14
N ARG A 200 9.64 -10.21 -4.07
CA ARG A 200 10.93 -9.55 -4.06
C ARG A 200 11.06 -8.50 -5.16
N MET A 201 11.91 -7.50 -4.92
CA MET A 201 12.20 -6.40 -5.84
C MET A 201 13.11 -6.90 -6.96
N ASN A 202 12.53 -7.55 -7.96
CA ASN A 202 13.21 -7.99 -9.17
C ASN A 202 13.25 -6.86 -10.22
N LYS A 203 13.90 -7.12 -11.37
CA LYS A 203 14.02 -6.16 -12.48
C LYS A 203 12.66 -5.59 -12.92
N TRP A 204 11.64 -6.42 -12.97
CA TRP A 204 10.32 -6.04 -13.49
C TRP A 204 9.57 -5.14 -12.49
N ALA A 205 9.68 -5.41 -11.20
CA ALA A 205 9.15 -4.56 -10.15
C ALA A 205 9.84 -3.18 -10.15
N ALA A 206 11.17 -3.15 -10.28
CA ALA A 206 11.93 -1.90 -10.35
C ALA A 206 11.61 -1.10 -11.63
N LEU A 207 11.45 -1.76 -12.79
CA LEU A 207 11.00 -1.11 -14.02
C LEU A 207 9.57 -0.54 -13.88
N ALA A 208 8.63 -1.29 -13.30
CA ALA A 208 7.27 -0.80 -13.07
C ALA A 208 7.25 0.39 -12.12
N MET A 209 8.10 0.40 -11.10
CA MET A 209 8.26 1.55 -10.21
C MET A 209 8.87 2.76 -10.94
N ARG A 210 9.92 2.58 -11.75
CA ARG A 210 10.53 3.67 -12.54
C ARG A 210 9.57 4.20 -13.60
N MET A 211 8.74 3.34 -14.21
CA MET A 211 7.62 3.76 -15.07
C MET A 211 6.66 4.69 -14.33
N LYS A 212 6.25 4.35 -13.11
CA LYS A 212 5.38 5.21 -12.28
C LYS A 212 6.09 6.51 -11.89
N LEU A 213 7.38 6.48 -11.62
CA LEU A 213 8.20 7.68 -11.38
C LEU A 213 8.16 8.62 -12.60
N HIS A 214 8.41 8.09 -13.80
CA HIS A 214 8.33 8.83 -15.06
C HIS A 214 6.92 9.38 -15.33
N LEU A 215 5.88 8.60 -15.04
CA LEU A 215 4.48 9.02 -15.23
C LEU A 215 4.12 10.22 -14.36
N ASN A 216 4.68 10.33 -13.16
CA ASN A 216 4.41 11.42 -12.21
C ASN A 216 5.42 12.59 -12.34
N ALA A 217 6.41 12.51 -13.22
CA ALA A 217 7.52 13.47 -13.30
C ALA A 217 7.05 14.92 -13.47
N GLU A 218 6.06 15.16 -14.35
CA GLU A 218 5.53 16.51 -14.58
C GLU A 218 4.86 17.09 -13.32
N ALA A 219 4.05 16.29 -12.62
CA ALA A 219 3.37 16.72 -11.40
C ALA A 219 4.35 16.98 -10.24
N TRP A 220 5.51 16.33 -10.23
CA TRP A 220 6.48 16.41 -9.12
C TRP A 220 7.62 17.38 -9.38
N THR A 221 8.04 17.54 -10.64
CA THR A 221 9.23 18.33 -11.01
C THR A 221 8.93 19.45 -11.99
N GLY A 222 7.71 19.52 -12.52
CA GLY A 222 7.32 20.43 -13.61
C GLY A 222 7.83 20.01 -14.99
N THR A 223 8.48 18.84 -15.11
CA THR A 223 9.04 18.35 -16.39
C THR A 223 8.50 16.97 -16.72
N ALA A 224 7.80 16.85 -17.86
CA ALA A 224 7.21 15.60 -18.32
C ALA A 224 8.28 14.56 -18.70
N SER A 225 8.00 13.28 -18.44
CA SER A 225 8.86 12.15 -18.80
C SER A 225 8.09 10.98 -19.43
N TRP A 226 7.10 11.30 -20.29
CA TRP A 226 6.22 10.31 -20.93
C TRP A 226 6.98 9.27 -21.78
N ALA A 227 8.07 9.67 -22.41
CA ALA A 227 8.92 8.75 -23.17
C ALA A 227 9.58 7.68 -22.28
N GLY A 228 10.03 8.08 -21.07
CA GLY A 228 10.57 7.13 -20.07
C GLY A 228 9.52 6.15 -19.59
N ALA A 229 8.31 6.65 -19.26
CA ALA A 229 7.20 5.79 -18.85
C ALA A 229 6.84 4.75 -19.94
N LYS A 230 6.78 5.15 -21.20
CA LYS A 230 6.52 4.24 -22.33
C LYS A 230 7.63 3.21 -22.50
N ALA A 231 8.89 3.62 -22.39
CA ALA A 231 10.04 2.72 -22.56
C ALA A 231 10.09 1.63 -21.50
N ASP A 232 9.83 1.97 -20.23
CA ASP A 232 9.79 0.99 -19.13
C ASP A 232 8.58 0.06 -19.27
N ALA A 233 7.41 0.59 -19.64
CA ALA A 233 6.24 -0.22 -19.94
C ALA A 233 6.50 -1.21 -21.09
N ASP A 234 7.13 -0.74 -22.17
CA ASP A 234 7.50 -1.57 -23.32
C ASP A 234 8.46 -2.68 -22.92
N ALA A 235 9.44 -2.40 -22.07
CA ALA A 235 10.38 -3.41 -21.57
C ALA A 235 9.65 -4.52 -20.82
N ILE A 236 8.70 -4.19 -19.95
CA ILE A 236 7.89 -5.17 -19.22
C ILE A 236 7.00 -5.97 -20.18
N ILE A 237 6.29 -5.30 -21.08
CA ILE A 237 5.40 -5.94 -22.06
C ILE A 237 6.16 -6.90 -22.96
N ASN A 238 7.31 -6.46 -23.50
CA ASN A 238 8.14 -7.24 -24.42
C ASN A 238 8.86 -8.40 -23.74
N SER A 239 8.94 -8.44 -22.41
CA SER A 239 9.46 -9.62 -21.69
C SER A 239 8.60 -10.86 -21.93
N GLY A 240 7.31 -10.69 -22.20
CA GLY A 240 6.34 -11.78 -22.35
C GLY A 240 6.06 -12.56 -21.07
N LEU A 241 6.56 -12.08 -19.91
CA LEU A 241 6.41 -12.74 -18.61
C LEU A 241 5.08 -12.46 -17.93
N TYR A 242 4.41 -11.37 -18.32
CA TYR A 242 3.17 -10.90 -17.71
C TYR A 242 2.07 -10.73 -18.74
N SER A 243 0.85 -11.00 -18.33
CA SER A 243 -0.35 -10.84 -19.18
C SER A 243 -1.57 -10.58 -18.31
N LEU A 244 -2.62 -9.97 -18.88
CA LEU A 244 -3.89 -9.83 -18.16
C LEU A 244 -4.47 -11.18 -17.79
N GLU A 245 -4.92 -11.32 -16.54
CA GLU A 245 -5.78 -12.44 -16.13
C GLU A 245 -7.10 -12.40 -16.91
N ALA A 246 -7.59 -13.59 -17.30
CA ALA A 246 -8.87 -13.68 -18.00
C ALA A 246 -10.02 -13.18 -17.12
N ASN A 247 -10.00 -13.52 -15.83
CA ASN A 247 -10.92 -13.01 -14.84
C ASN A 247 -10.20 -12.00 -13.95
N TYR A 248 -10.72 -10.79 -13.86
CA TYR A 248 -10.15 -9.72 -13.05
C TYR A 248 -9.90 -10.14 -11.59
N SER A 249 -10.87 -10.82 -10.96
CA SER A 249 -10.81 -11.22 -9.56
C SER A 249 -9.75 -12.28 -9.25
N ASP A 250 -9.21 -12.98 -10.26
CA ASP A 250 -8.15 -13.97 -10.02
C ASP A 250 -6.85 -13.35 -9.50
N ASN A 251 -6.64 -12.04 -9.73
CA ASN A 251 -5.51 -11.30 -9.19
C ASN A 251 -5.56 -11.13 -7.66
N PHE A 252 -6.74 -11.27 -7.06
CA PHE A 252 -7.03 -10.85 -5.69
C PHE A 252 -7.67 -11.96 -4.83
N LYS A 253 -7.69 -13.19 -5.30
CA LYS A 253 -8.14 -14.34 -4.51
C LYS A 253 -7.13 -14.69 -3.43
N GLU A 254 -7.52 -15.49 -2.43
CA GLU A 254 -6.65 -15.87 -1.31
C GLU A 254 -5.33 -16.52 -1.78
N ALA A 255 -5.36 -17.34 -2.80
CA ALA A 255 -4.16 -17.93 -3.41
C ALA A 255 -3.87 -17.23 -4.75
N ASN A 256 -3.32 -16.01 -4.68
CA ASN A 256 -3.04 -15.17 -5.85
C ASN A 256 -1.56 -15.16 -6.28
N GLU A 257 -0.71 -16.03 -5.70
CA GLU A 257 0.72 -16.16 -6.03
C GLU A 257 0.95 -16.57 -7.49
N GLY A 258 -0.01 -17.27 -8.07
CA GLY A 258 0.05 -17.74 -9.47
C GLY A 258 -0.44 -16.74 -10.50
N SER A 259 -0.84 -15.51 -10.10
CA SER A 259 -1.36 -14.52 -11.05
C SER A 259 -0.34 -14.16 -12.13
N SER A 260 -0.84 -14.16 -13.38
CA SER A 260 -0.06 -13.73 -14.53
C SER A 260 0.15 -12.22 -14.58
N GLU A 261 -0.66 -11.44 -13.86
CA GLU A 261 -0.56 -9.98 -13.80
C GLU A 261 0.37 -9.47 -12.70
N ASN A 262 0.46 -10.16 -11.54
CA ASN A 262 1.14 -9.64 -10.36
C ASN A 262 2.66 -9.53 -10.62
N ILE A 263 3.20 -8.30 -10.49
CA ILE A 263 4.61 -7.97 -10.71
C ILE A 263 5.32 -7.83 -9.38
N PHE A 264 4.70 -7.12 -8.42
CA PHE A 264 5.22 -6.94 -7.09
C PHE A 264 4.08 -6.97 -6.07
N VAL A 265 4.23 -7.82 -5.07
CA VAL A 265 3.25 -8.04 -4.00
C VAL A 265 3.92 -7.99 -2.64
N VAL A 266 3.14 -7.71 -1.61
CA VAL A 266 3.51 -7.98 -0.22
C VAL A 266 2.84 -9.29 0.19
N PRO A 267 3.60 -10.37 0.38
CA PRO A 267 3.03 -11.63 0.88
C PRO A 267 2.56 -11.48 2.33
N TYR A 268 1.34 -11.93 2.60
CA TYR A 268 0.79 -11.99 3.96
C TYR A 268 0.42 -13.41 4.34
N ASP A 269 0.45 -13.64 5.65
CA ASP A 269 -0.02 -14.86 6.27
C ASP A 269 -0.78 -14.49 7.54
N GLU A 270 -1.97 -15.06 7.75
CA GLU A 270 -2.85 -14.69 8.87
C GLU A 270 -2.25 -14.98 10.25
N VAL A 271 -1.16 -15.77 10.32
CA VAL A 271 -0.50 -16.19 11.57
C VAL A 271 0.91 -15.62 11.69
N PHE A 272 1.73 -15.72 10.62
CA PHE A 272 3.17 -15.44 10.65
C PHE A 272 3.55 -14.09 10.07
N ALA A 273 2.72 -13.53 9.19
CA ALA A 273 2.97 -12.25 8.51
C ALA A 273 1.67 -11.42 8.44
N GLY A 274 1.09 -11.11 9.59
CA GLY A 274 -0.15 -10.34 9.71
C GLY A 274 0.03 -8.87 9.33
N GLY A 275 -1.10 -8.14 9.27
CA GLY A 275 -1.16 -6.71 8.97
C GLY A 275 -2.15 -6.37 7.85
N PHE A 276 -2.59 -7.35 7.06
CA PHE A 276 -3.61 -7.15 6.05
C PHE A 276 -5.00 -7.37 6.66
N ASN A 277 -5.62 -6.32 7.18
CA ASN A 277 -6.83 -6.40 8.00
C ASN A 277 -8.08 -5.78 7.35
N TRP A 278 -8.18 -5.76 6.01
CA TRP A 278 -9.33 -5.14 5.36
C TRP A 278 -10.65 -5.84 5.62
N VAL A 279 -10.65 -7.15 5.86
CA VAL A 279 -11.85 -7.89 6.27
C VAL A 279 -12.43 -7.31 7.56
N ALA A 280 -11.58 -6.99 8.53
CA ALA A 280 -11.99 -6.33 9.77
C ALA A 280 -12.51 -4.91 9.51
N MET A 281 -11.80 -4.16 8.69
CA MET A 281 -12.10 -2.76 8.44
C MET A 281 -13.35 -2.51 7.61
N THR A 282 -13.71 -3.39 6.68
CA THR A 282 -14.79 -3.13 5.73
C THR A 282 -16.13 -3.76 6.13
N LEU A 283 -16.11 -4.95 6.75
CA LEU A 283 -17.32 -5.68 7.08
C LEU A 283 -18.06 -5.09 8.28
N HIS A 284 -19.40 -5.17 8.25
CA HIS A 284 -20.26 -4.83 9.37
C HIS A 284 -20.09 -5.81 10.53
N TYR A 285 -20.35 -5.39 11.76
CA TYR A 285 -20.25 -6.23 12.97
C TYR A 285 -20.98 -7.57 12.83
N ALA A 286 -22.22 -7.55 12.29
CA ALA A 286 -23.04 -8.74 12.08
C ALA A 286 -22.51 -9.66 10.96
N SER A 287 -21.62 -9.18 10.08
CA SER A 287 -20.97 -10.00 9.06
C SER A 287 -20.09 -11.11 9.66
N GLN A 288 -19.78 -11.05 10.97
CA GLN A 288 -19.19 -12.16 11.69
C GLN A 288 -19.98 -13.46 11.45
N ASN A 289 -21.31 -13.39 11.52
CA ASN A 289 -22.17 -14.55 11.28
C ASN A 289 -22.26 -14.92 9.80
N THR A 290 -22.28 -13.91 8.91
CA THR A 290 -22.34 -14.13 7.45
C THR A 290 -21.16 -14.97 6.96
N PHE A 291 -19.96 -14.66 7.43
CA PHE A 291 -18.72 -15.29 7.02
C PHE A 291 -18.15 -16.25 8.06
N ASN A 292 -18.87 -16.53 9.15
CA ASN A 292 -18.41 -17.38 10.25
C ASN A 292 -17.02 -16.98 10.76
N LEU A 293 -16.75 -15.67 10.90
CA LEU A 293 -15.44 -15.16 11.26
C LEU A 293 -15.09 -15.47 12.72
N THR A 294 -13.80 -15.65 12.99
CA THR A 294 -13.28 -15.88 14.35
C THR A 294 -13.25 -14.62 15.23
N PHE A 295 -13.61 -13.48 14.67
CA PHE A 295 -13.62 -12.16 15.31
C PHE A 295 -14.82 -11.33 14.84
N GLN A 296 -15.14 -10.23 15.53
CA GLN A 296 -16.14 -9.26 15.09
C GLN A 296 -15.50 -8.17 14.24
N PRO A 297 -15.95 -7.95 12.98
CA PRO A 297 -15.47 -6.85 12.14
C PRO A 297 -15.79 -5.47 12.72
N TRP A 298 -15.16 -4.42 12.16
CA TRP A 298 -15.13 -3.08 12.76
C TRP A 298 -15.99 -2.04 12.03
N ASN A 299 -16.58 -2.38 10.89
CA ASN A 299 -17.51 -1.54 10.14
C ASN A 299 -16.94 -0.16 9.73
N GLY A 300 -15.69 -0.10 9.29
CA GLY A 300 -15.00 1.13 8.90
C GLY A 300 -15.20 1.50 7.44
N TYR A 301 -14.39 0.91 6.53
CA TYR A 301 -14.34 1.29 5.12
C TYR A 301 -15.65 1.11 4.37
N ALA A 302 -15.96 2.11 3.55
CA ALA A 302 -17.01 2.06 2.55
C ALA A 302 -16.56 2.80 1.28
N THR A 303 -17.06 2.38 0.12
CA THR A 303 -16.84 3.07 -1.14
C THR A 303 -17.76 4.26 -1.24
N VAL A 304 -17.25 5.40 -1.74
CA VAL A 304 -18.06 6.56 -2.07
C VAL A 304 -19.07 6.20 -3.17
N GLU A 305 -20.32 6.61 -3.01
CA GLU A 305 -21.42 6.21 -3.91
C GLU A 305 -21.18 6.57 -5.36
N GLU A 306 -20.66 7.77 -5.64
CA GLU A 306 -20.37 8.22 -6.99
C GLU A 306 -19.30 7.34 -7.66
N PHE A 307 -18.31 6.91 -6.88
CA PHE A 307 -17.27 6.03 -7.40
C PHE A 307 -17.83 4.63 -7.71
N TYR A 308 -18.62 4.05 -6.81
CA TYR A 308 -19.33 2.80 -7.06
C TYR A 308 -20.22 2.91 -8.31
N ASN A 309 -20.99 3.99 -8.45
CA ASN A 309 -21.88 4.21 -9.59
C ASN A 309 -21.13 4.36 -10.92
N SER A 310 -19.83 4.68 -10.90
CA SER A 310 -19.01 4.74 -12.12
C SER A 310 -18.88 3.39 -12.84
N TYR A 311 -19.15 2.28 -12.18
CA TYR A 311 -19.16 0.93 -12.76
C TYR A 311 -20.52 0.54 -13.34
N ILE A 312 -21.58 1.27 -13.01
CA ILE A 312 -22.95 0.93 -13.39
C ILE A 312 -23.30 1.54 -14.74
N ASP A 313 -23.79 0.72 -15.66
CA ASP A 313 -24.39 1.24 -16.89
C ASP A 313 -25.66 2.03 -16.51
N PRO A 314 -25.76 3.33 -16.87
CA PRO A 314 -26.94 4.14 -16.55
C PRO A 314 -28.24 3.59 -17.17
N ASN A 315 -28.15 2.69 -18.15
CA ASN A 315 -29.31 2.00 -18.73
C ASN A 315 -29.60 0.66 -18.07
N ALA A 316 -28.82 0.26 -17.04
CA ALA A 316 -29.02 -0.99 -16.34
C ALA A 316 -30.26 -0.97 -15.45
N ASN A 317 -30.79 -2.17 -15.20
CA ASN A 317 -31.83 -2.34 -14.18
C ASN A 317 -31.25 -1.98 -12.79
N PRO A 318 -31.95 -1.13 -12.00
CA PRO A 318 -31.46 -0.64 -10.71
C PRO A 318 -31.39 -1.66 -9.57
N GLY A 319 -31.45 -2.95 -9.84
CA GLY A 319 -31.19 -3.98 -8.82
C GLY A 319 -29.74 -3.91 -8.29
N PRO A 320 -29.44 -4.61 -7.15
CA PRO A 320 -28.10 -4.63 -6.59
C PRO A 320 -27.05 -5.08 -7.61
N GLN A 321 -25.97 -4.35 -7.72
CA GLN A 321 -24.85 -4.63 -8.60
C GLN A 321 -23.59 -4.90 -7.76
N GLY A 322 -22.98 -6.06 -7.90
CA GLY A 322 -21.83 -6.48 -7.13
C GLY A 322 -21.94 -7.89 -6.59
N THR A 323 -21.10 -8.27 -5.65
CA THR A 323 -21.17 -9.56 -4.99
C THR A 323 -22.25 -9.54 -3.92
N VAL A 324 -23.22 -10.44 -4.07
CA VAL A 324 -24.31 -10.67 -3.10
C VAL A 324 -24.07 -12.00 -2.42
N VAL A 325 -24.17 -12.04 -1.10
CA VAL A 325 -23.92 -13.25 -0.33
C VAL A 325 -25.12 -14.18 -0.38
N LYS A 326 -24.88 -15.47 -0.59
CA LYS A 326 -25.85 -16.59 -0.46
C LYS A 326 -27.19 -16.51 -1.18
N GLY A 327 -27.21 -17.02 -2.36
CA GLY A 327 -28.45 -17.30 -3.12
C GLY A 327 -29.25 -16.05 -3.48
N LYS A 328 -28.80 -14.86 -3.11
CA LYS A 328 -29.35 -13.60 -3.60
C LYS A 328 -28.75 -13.32 -4.97
N THR A 329 -29.53 -12.76 -5.85
CA THR A 329 -29.09 -12.47 -7.22
C THR A 329 -28.72 -11.01 -7.31
N ALA A 330 -27.52 -10.73 -7.83
CA ALA A 330 -27.15 -9.37 -8.23
C ALA A 330 -28.15 -8.84 -9.27
N GLY A 331 -28.34 -7.55 -9.32
CA GLY A 331 -29.18 -6.90 -10.33
C GLY A 331 -28.70 -7.22 -11.74
N THR A 332 -29.61 -7.17 -12.70
CA THR A 332 -29.31 -7.27 -14.12
C THR A 332 -28.92 -5.91 -14.67
N GLY A 333 -28.01 -5.84 -15.63
CA GLY A 333 -27.62 -4.58 -16.26
C GLY A 333 -26.16 -4.60 -16.71
N THR A 334 -25.30 -3.81 -16.08
CA THR A 334 -23.88 -3.81 -16.45
C THR A 334 -23.26 -5.19 -16.31
N LEU A 335 -22.36 -5.49 -17.25
CA LEU A 335 -21.56 -6.72 -17.24
C LEU A 335 -20.13 -6.47 -16.74
N ASP A 336 -19.86 -5.29 -16.14
CA ASP A 336 -18.52 -4.97 -15.62
C ASP A 336 -18.14 -5.99 -14.54
N SER A 337 -17.21 -6.88 -14.86
CA SER A 337 -16.76 -7.94 -13.95
C SER A 337 -16.09 -7.40 -12.70
N ARG A 338 -15.62 -6.15 -12.72
CA ARG A 338 -14.97 -5.48 -11.59
C ARG A 338 -15.97 -5.06 -10.50
N LEU A 339 -17.27 -5.17 -10.73
CA LEU A 339 -18.27 -5.07 -9.67
C LEU A 339 -18.08 -6.13 -8.58
N SER A 340 -17.31 -7.19 -8.84
CA SER A 340 -16.83 -8.13 -7.81
C SER A 340 -16.02 -7.46 -6.70
N ASN A 341 -15.52 -6.23 -6.91
CA ASN A 341 -14.85 -5.43 -5.89
C ASN A 341 -15.75 -5.04 -4.71
N PHE A 342 -17.07 -5.20 -4.83
CA PHE A 342 -18.03 -4.66 -3.87
C PHE A 342 -18.96 -5.73 -3.32
N LEU A 343 -19.24 -5.64 -2.02
CA LEU A 343 -20.41 -6.29 -1.42
C LEU A 343 -21.55 -5.26 -1.35
N VAL A 344 -22.67 -5.60 -1.97
CA VAL A 344 -23.93 -4.82 -1.96
C VAL A 344 -25.13 -5.77 -1.90
N GLY A 345 -26.27 -5.27 -1.44
CA GLY A 345 -27.50 -6.05 -1.33
C GLY A 345 -27.61 -6.86 -0.02
N ASP A 346 -28.51 -7.81 0.00
CA ASP A 346 -28.80 -8.66 1.16
C ASP A 346 -27.59 -9.53 1.55
N GLN A 347 -27.28 -9.50 2.85
CA GLN A 347 -26.21 -10.29 3.44
C GLN A 347 -26.83 -11.46 4.23
N ALA A 348 -27.04 -12.58 3.57
CA ALA A 348 -27.61 -13.75 4.21
C ALA A 348 -26.69 -14.35 5.28
N ALA A 349 -27.26 -15.02 6.28
CA ALA A 349 -26.51 -15.84 7.22
C ALA A 349 -25.85 -17.05 6.52
N ASP A 350 -24.93 -17.69 7.20
CA ASP A 350 -24.24 -18.88 6.71
C ASP A 350 -25.15 -20.09 6.48
N ASP A 351 -24.63 -21.19 5.86
CA ASP A 351 -25.38 -22.42 5.63
C ASP A 351 -25.72 -23.21 6.89
N SER A 352 -25.23 -22.79 8.06
CA SER A 352 -25.50 -23.45 9.35
C SER A 352 -26.94 -23.22 9.87
N GLY A 353 -27.74 -22.45 9.14
CA GLY A 353 -29.14 -22.16 9.51
C GLY A 353 -29.27 -21.09 10.60
N GLY A 354 -28.20 -20.36 10.87
CA GLY A 354 -28.26 -19.13 11.65
C GLY A 354 -29.23 -18.12 10.98
N GLY A 355 -30.01 -17.40 11.75
CA GLY A 355 -30.93 -16.39 11.22
C GLY A 355 -30.23 -15.34 10.38
N GLU A 356 -30.97 -14.59 9.59
CA GLU A 356 -30.46 -13.40 8.89
C GLU A 356 -29.65 -12.55 9.89
N PRO A 357 -28.43 -12.12 9.57
CA PRO A 357 -27.70 -11.22 10.45
C PRO A 357 -28.49 -9.94 10.58
N GLY A 358 -28.94 -9.64 11.80
CA GLY A 358 -29.64 -8.40 12.10
C GLY A 358 -28.68 -7.24 12.19
N ASP A 359 -29.10 -6.08 11.70
CA ASP A 359 -28.48 -4.82 12.11
C ASP A 359 -28.96 -4.44 13.52
N ASP A 360 -28.37 -3.44 14.13
CA ASP A 360 -28.73 -2.92 15.46
C ASP A 360 -30.18 -2.42 15.55
N ASP A 361 -30.79 -2.09 14.41
CA ASP A 361 -32.19 -1.70 14.31
C ASP A 361 -33.16 -2.91 14.22
N GLY A 362 -32.63 -4.13 14.23
CA GLY A 362 -33.39 -5.39 14.17
C GLY A 362 -33.86 -5.78 12.78
N THR A 363 -33.40 -5.09 11.73
CA THR A 363 -33.64 -5.48 10.33
C THR A 363 -32.54 -6.44 9.81
N GLY A 364 -32.80 -7.14 8.72
CA GLY A 364 -31.78 -7.95 8.05
C GLY A 364 -30.66 -7.07 7.49
N LEU A 365 -29.41 -7.56 7.54
CA LEU A 365 -28.25 -6.83 7.06
C LEU A 365 -28.31 -6.66 5.53
N TYR A 366 -28.33 -5.41 5.07
CA TYR A 366 -28.36 -5.04 3.65
C TYR A 366 -27.37 -3.92 3.35
N PHE A 367 -26.35 -4.16 2.52
CA PHE A 367 -25.43 -3.12 2.11
C PHE A 367 -25.98 -2.31 0.94
N THR A 368 -26.15 -1.01 1.13
CA THR A 368 -26.51 -0.07 0.07
C THR A 368 -25.31 0.76 -0.35
N PRO A 369 -25.11 1.06 -1.64
CA PRO A 369 -24.07 2.00 -2.06
C PRO A 369 -24.23 3.40 -1.47
N TYR A 370 -25.48 3.82 -1.25
CA TYR A 370 -25.81 5.09 -0.64
C TYR A 370 -25.25 5.21 0.79
N ILE A 371 -24.69 6.38 1.12
CA ILE A 371 -24.27 6.76 2.46
C ILE A 371 -25.03 8.05 2.83
N ASN A 372 -25.78 8.04 3.93
CA ASN A 372 -26.64 9.16 4.29
C ASN A 372 -25.86 10.42 4.72
N MET A 373 -24.69 10.25 5.34
CA MET A 373 -23.77 11.32 5.78
C MET A 373 -22.41 10.73 6.16
N ILE A 374 -21.37 11.56 6.17
CA ILE A 374 -20.06 11.12 6.66
C ILE A 374 -19.94 11.24 8.19
N TYR A 375 -20.63 12.21 8.80
CA TYR A 375 -20.54 12.55 10.23
C TYR A 375 -21.85 13.27 10.65
N PRO A 376 -22.35 13.17 11.91
CA PRO A 376 -21.80 12.38 13.02
C PRO A 376 -22.38 10.95 13.14
N ASP A 377 -23.44 10.63 12.39
CA ASP A 377 -24.25 9.43 12.63
C ASP A 377 -24.63 8.78 11.29
N ALA A 378 -23.60 8.33 10.57
CA ALA A 378 -23.80 7.56 9.36
C ALA A 378 -24.51 6.23 9.64
N CYS A 379 -25.44 5.85 8.77
CA CYS A 379 -26.12 4.56 8.94
C CYS A 379 -25.11 3.39 8.86
N ARG A 380 -25.28 2.38 9.74
CA ARG A 380 -24.30 1.29 9.92
C ARG A 380 -24.16 0.36 8.74
N GLN A 381 -25.26 0.12 7.99
CA GLN A 381 -25.25 -0.71 6.78
C GLN A 381 -24.92 0.08 5.51
N CYS A 382 -24.83 1.40 5.56
CA CYS A 382 -24.60 2.25 4.39
C CYS A 382 -23.19 2.14 3.85
N GLY A 383 -23.07 2.26 2.53
CA GLY A 383 -21.85 2.19 1.75
C GLY A 383 -21.54 0.79 1.21
N ALA A 384 -21.18 0.69 -0.07
CA ALA A 384 -20.67 -0.54 -0.65
C ALA A 384 -19.38 -0.96 0.06
N ARG A 385 -19.28 -2.22 0.46
CA ARG A 385 -18.11 -2.74 1.19
C ARG A 385 -17.04 -3.22 0.23
N ILE A 386 -15.78 -3.09 0.60
CA ILE A 386 -14.66 -3.61 -0.20
C ILE A 386 -14.74 -5.14 -0.22
N ASN A 387 -14.72 -5.72 -1.41
CA ASN A 387 -14.62 -7.16 -1.63
C ASN A 387 -13.54 -7.50 -2.68
N LYS A 388 -12.65 -6.59 -2.98
CA LYS A 388 -11.61 -6.78 -3.98
C LYS A 388 -10.75 -8.01 -3.69
N TYR A 389 -10.36 -8.16 -2.42
CA TYR A 389 -9.81 -9.39 -1.87
C TYR A 389 -10.95 -10.13 -1.18
N GLY A 390 -11.48 -11.17 -1.79
CA GLY A 390 -12.67 -11.87 -1.32
C GLY A 390 -12.61 -12.31 0.14
N HIS A 391 -13.75 -12.35 0.80
CA HIS A 391 -13.81 -12.74 2.21
C HIS A 391 -13.97 -14.26 2.35
N VAL A 392 -13.12 -14.87 3.20
CA VAL A 392 -13.06 -16.31 3.40
C VAL A 392 -13.95 -16.72 4.56
N GLN A 393 -14.70 -17.83 4.42
CA GLN A 393 -15.49 -18.43 5.50
C GLN A 393 -14.57 -18.94 6.61
N GLY A 394 -14.86 -18.57 7.87
CA GLY A 394 -14.04 -18.92 9.03
C GLY A 394 -12.75 -18.11 9.13
N GLY A 395 -12.61 -17.05 8.32
CA GLY A 395 -11.41 -16.22 8.27
C GLY A 395 -11.05 -15.54 9.59
N ARG A 396 -9.80 -15.09 9.67
CA ARG A 396 -9.26 -14.33 10.79
C ARG A 396 -9.24 -12.84 10.49
N GLU A 397 -8.88 -12.03 11.47
CA GLU A 397 -8.71 -10.58 11.34
C GLU A 397 -7.67 -10.21 10.28
N ASN A 398 -6.56 -10.92 10.25
CA ASN A 398 -5.55 -10.80 9.20
C ASN A 398 -5.84 -11.77 8.07
N MET A 399 -5.66 -11.31 6.84
CA MET A 399 -5.94 -12.07 5.62
C MET A 399 -4.68 -12.77 5.09
N ASN A 400 -4.88 -13.91 4.41
CA ASN A 400 -3.80 -14.66 3.74
C ASN A 400 -3.52 -14.20 2.30
N HIS A 401 -4.27 -13.22 1.81
CA HIS A 401 -4.09 -12.72 0.45
C HIS A 401 -2.79 -11.96 0.32
N ASP A 402 -2.07 -12.11 -0.77
CA ASP A 402 -0.93 -11.26 -1.08
C ASP A 402 -1.40 -9.90 -1.61
N PHE A 403 -0.94 -8.84 -0.98
CA PHE A 403 -1.32 -7.47 -1.34
C PHE A 403 -0.59 -7.01 -2.60
N VAL A 404 -1.33 -6.71 -3.65
CA VAL A 404 -0.78 -6.32 -4.96
C VAL A 404 -0.37 -4.86 -4.96
N LEU A 405 0.93 -4.61 -5.13
CA LEU A 405 1.50 -3.26 -5.26
C LEU A 405 1.64 -2.81 -6.70
N LEU A 406 2.05 -3.71 -7.59
CA LEU A 406 2.27 -3.46 -9.01
C LEU A 406 1.78 -4.67 -9.83
N ARG A 407 1.00 -4.42 -10.87
CA ARG A 407 0.51 -5.45 -11.77
C ARG A 407 0.45 -5.00 -13.23
N TYR A 408 0.32 -5.94 -14.14
CA TYR A 408 0.40 -5.72 -15.58
C TYR A 408 -0.66 -4.74 -16.13
N ALA A 409 -1.87 -4.73 -15.57
CA ALA A 409 -2.88 -3.76 -15.97
C ALA A 409 -2.47 -2.31 -15.67
N ASP A 410 -1.75 -2.05 -14.54
CA ASP A 410 -1.17 -0.72 -14.27
C ASP A 410 -0.10 -0.36 -15.31
N VAL A 411 0.71 -1.33 -15.75
CA VAL A 411 1.70 -1.10 -16.83
C VAL A 411 1.00 -0.67 -18.11
N LEU A 412 -0.07 -1.35 -18.50
CA LEU A 412 -0.86 -1.01 -19.68
C LEU A 412 -1.50 0.37 -19.54
N LEU A 413 -2.15 0.66 -18.42
CA LEU A 413 -2.79 1.96 -18.17
C LEU A 413 -1.77 3.11 -18.11
N SER A 414 -0.60 2.88 -17.51
CA SER A 414 0.47 3.88 -17.47
C SER A 414 1.05 4.17 -18.86
N LYS A 415 1.21 3.14 -19.68
CA LYS A 415 1.57 3.29 -21.10
C LYS A 415 0.50 4.08 -21.87
N ALA A 416 -0.77 3.74 -21.67
CA ALA A 416 -1.88 4.43 -22.34
C ALA A 416 -1.94 5.91 -21.93
N GLU A 417 -1.80 6.21 -20.62
CA GLU A 417 -1.76 7.58 -20.11
C GLU A 417 -0.60 8.37 -20.72
N ALA A 418 0.61 7.76 -20.79
CA ALA A 418 1.75 8.41 -21.41
C ALA A 418 1.58 8.64 -22.92
N HIS A 419 0.88 7.76 -23.64
CA HIS A 419 0.48 7.99 -25.04
C HIS A 419 -0.47 9.19 -25.14
N LEU A 420 -1.52 9.23 -24.30
CA LEU A 420 -2.50 10.31 -24.29
C LEU A 420 -1.84 11.69 -24.08
N TRP A 421 -0.99 11.81 -23.06
CA TRP A 421 -0.27 13.05 -22.77
C TRP A 421 0.81 13.40 -23.79
N SER A 422 1.28 12.43 -24.57
CA SER A 422 2.17 12.67 -25.74
C SER A 422 1.40 13.03 -27.02
N GLY A 423 0.07 13.22 -26.97
CA GLY A 423 -0.77 13.54 -28.12
C GLY A 423 -1.19 12.35 -28.97
N ASP A 424 -0.93 11.13 -28.55
CA ASP A 424 -1.32 9.89 -29.25
C ASP A 424 -2.54 9.23 -28.60
N ALA A 425 -3.68 9.89 -28.70
CA ALA A 425 -4.94 9.36 -28.16
C ALA A 425 -5.39 8.06 -28.84
N SER A 426 -4.98 7.81 -30.08
CA SER A 426 -5.31 6.57 -30.81
C SER A 426 -4.55 5.37 -30.26
N GLY A 427 -3.26 5.50 -29.99
CA GLY A 427 -2.45 4.47 -29.32
C GLY A 427 -2.95 4.18 -27.91
N ALA A 428 -3.28 5.22 -27.15
CA ALA A 428 -3.87 5.10 -25.83
C ALA A 428 -5.21 4.32 -25.85
N LEU A 429 -6.11 4.66 -26.78
CA LEU A 429 -7.44 4.04 -26.93
C LEU A 429 -7.36 2.52 -27.13
N GLY A 430 -6.44 2.06 -27.98
CA GLY A 430 -6.25 0.63 -28.23
C GLY A 430 -5.86 -0.14 -26.95
N ILE A 431 -5.01 0.44 -26.13
CA ILE A 431 -4.55 -0.18 -24.86
C ILE A 431 -5.69 -0.19 -23.83
N VAL A 432 -6.37 0.94 -23.63
CA VAL A 432 -7.49 1.04 -22.69
C VAL A 432 -8.60 0.07 -23.04
N ASN A 433 -8.89 -0.11 -24.33
CA ASN A 433 -9.93 -1.02 -24.78
C ASN A 433 -9.59 -2.51 -24.51
N GLN A 434 -8.32 -2.90 -24.38
CA GLN A 434 -7.97 -4.26 -23.93
C GLN A 434 -8.45 -4.50 -22.49
N ILE A 435 -8.25 -3.52 -21.60
CA ILE A 435 -8.74 -3.57 -20.21
C ILE A 435 -10.27 -3.65 -20.19
N ARG A 436 -10.96 -2.82 -20.98
CA ARG A 436 -12.43 -2.79 -21.06
C ARG A 436 -13.01 -4.10 -21.56
N VAL A 437 -12.41 -4.67 -22.59
CA VAL A 437 -12.82 -5.99 -23.11
C VAL A 437 -12.69 -7.09 -22.06
N ARG A 438 -11.55 -7.10 -21.32
CA ARG A 438 -11.34 -8.04 -20.21
C ARG A 438 -12.41 -7.85 -19.12
N ALA A 439 -12.78 -6.62 -18.80
CA ALA A 439 -13.83 -6.30 -17.83
C ALA A 439 -15.26 -6.62 -18.32
N GLY A 440 -15.43 -7.02 -19.58
CA GLY A 440 -16.72 -7.33 -20.18
C GLY A 440 -17.57 -6.11 -20.55
N VAL A 441 -16.96 -4.91 -20.58
CA VAL A 441 -17.69 -3.67 -20.91
C VAL A 441 -17.37 -3.17 -22.33
N THR A 442 -18.30 -2.40 -22.89
CA THR A 442 -18.18 -1.89 -24.26
C THR A 442 -16.91 -1.05 -24.43
N PRO A 443 -16.09 -1.34 -25.46
CA PRO A 443 -14.94 -0.50 -25.81
C PRO A 443 -15.32 0.94 -26.07
N PHE A 444 -14.43 1.87 -25.73
CA PHE A 444 -14.60 3.28 -26.10
C PHE A 444 -14.37 3.51 -27.60
N ASN A 445 -15.14 4.42 -28.19
CA ASN A 445 -14.93 4.89 -29.55
C ASN A 445 -13.89 6.02 -29.63
N SER A 446 -13.66 6.73 -28.53
CA SER A 446 -12.66 7.79 -28.39
C SER A 446 -12.21 7.88 -26.94
N LEU A 447 -10.97 8.30 -26.73
CA LEU A 447 -10.39 8.49 -25.41
C LEU A 447 -10.01 9.97 -25.21
N ASP A 448 -10.42 10.50 -24.07
CA ASP A 448 -10.03 11.80 -23.52
C ASP A 448 -9.49 11.61 -22.10
N ALA A 449 -9.08 12.70 -21.47
CA ALA A 449 -8.52 12.67 -20.11
C ALA A 449 -9.52 12.15 -19.07
N ASP A 450 -10.79 12.57 -19.16
CA ASP A 450 -11.81 12.15 -18.16
C ASP A 450 -12.13 10.66 -18.29
N LYS A 451 -12.23 10.12 -19.50
CA LYS A 451 -12.41 8.68 -19.73
C LYS A 451 -11.20 7.87 -19.28
N MET A 452 -9.98 8.39 -19.52
CA MET A 452 -8.74 7.74 -19.06
C MET A 452 -8.69 7.67 -17.54
N LEU A 453 -8.95 8.78 -16.84
CA LEU A 453 -8.98 8.83 -15.39
C LEU A 453 -10.06 7.92 -14.79
N ALA A 454 -11.26 7.91 -15.40
CA ALA A 454 -12.37 7.06 -14.96
C ALA A 454 -12.04 5.58 -15.13
N GLU A 455 -11.48 5.17 -16.29
CA GLU A 455 -11.12 3.77 -16.51
C GLU A 455 -9.98 3.31 -15.62
N ARG A 456 -8.97 4.19 -15.41
CA ARG A 456 -7.88 3.94 -14.48
C ARG A 456 -8.41 3.74 -13.06
N GLY A 457 -9.33 4.59 -12.59
CA GLY A 457 -9.97 4.44 -11.28
C GLY A 457 -10.69 3.10 -11.14
N ARG A 458 -11.54 2.73 -12.13
CA ARG A 458 -12.24 1.44 -12.09
C ARG A 458 -11.32 0.23 -12.07
N GLU A 459 -10.23 0.29 -12.81
CA GLU A 459 -9.26 -0.80 -12.88
C GLU A 459 -8.41 -0.92 -11.61
N MET A 460 -7.93 0.22 -11.11
CA MET A 460 -6.96 0.32 -10.03
C MET A 460 -7.59 0.63 -8.66
N TYR A 461 -8.90 0.42 -8.49
CA TYR A 461 -9.63 0.66 -7.25
C TYR A 461 -8.88 0.10 -6.03
N VAL A 462 -8.64 0.92 -5.01
CA VAL A 462 -7.94 0.62 -3.75
C VAL A 462 -6.53 -0.01 -3.89
N GLU A 463 -5.85 0.27 -5.01
CA GLU A 463 -4.45 -0.16 -5.24
C GLU A 463 -3.43 0.98 -5.01
N ASN A 464 -3.78 1.95 -4.17
CA ASN A 464 -2.92 3.10 -3.85
C ASN A 464 -2.50 3.90 -5.09
N ASP A 465 -3.42 4.09 -6.04
CA ASP A 465 -3.19 4.80 -7.30
C ASP A 465 -4.02 6.08 -7.45
N ARG A 466 -5.25 6.07 -6.93
CA ARG A 466 -6.26 7.10 -7.21
C ARG A 466 -5.81 8.51 -6.88
N ARG A 467 -5.26 8.75 -5.68
CA ARG A 467 -4.77 10.08 -5.28
C ARG A 467 -3.77 10.64 -6.29
N ARG A 468 -2.77 9.85 -6.70
CA ARG A 468 -1.75 10.28 -7.68
C ARG A 468 -2.36 10.55 -9.05
N ALA A 469 -3.30 9.71 -9.48
CA ALA A 469 -4.01 9.92 -10.73
C ALA A 469 -4.81 11.23 -10.71
N LEU A 470 -5.59 11.48 -9.65
CA LEU A 470 -6.34 12.73 -9.48
C LEU A 470 -5.42 13.96 -9.52
N ILE A 471 -4.24 13.90 -8.91
CA ILE A 471 -3.25 14.98 -8.93
C ILE A 471 -2.73 15.23 -10.36
N ARG A 472 -2.34 14.16 -11.09
CA ARG A 472 -1.85 14.28 -12.49
C ARG A 472 -2.90 14.83 -13.44
N PHE A 473 -4.16 14.46 -13.24
CA PHE A 473 -5.28 14.91 -14.06
C PHE A 473 -5.87 16.25 -13.60
N GLY A 474 -5.32 16.86 -12.53
CA GLY A 474 -5.77 18.16 -12.03
C GLY A 474 -7.14 18.11 -11.32
N LYS A 475 -7.60 16.94 -10.88
CA LYS A 475 -8.91 16.69 -10.27
C LYS A 475 -8.88 16.53 -8.76
N PHE A 476 -7.72 16.40 -8.13
CA PHE A 476 -7.59 16.11 -6.69
C PHE A 476 -8.25 17.16 -5.79
N ASN A 477 -8.26 18.39 -6.21
CA ASN A 477 -8.86 19.48 -5.44
C ASN A 477 -10.32 19.79 -5.82
N ASP A 478 -10.92 19.06 -6.79
CA ASP A 478 -12.31 19.20 -7.16
C ASP A 478 -13.23 18.75 -6.00
N ALA A 479 -14.49 19.18 -6.02
CA ALA A 479 -15.49 18.72 -5.07
C ALA A 479 -15.91 17.28 -5.36
N TRP A 480 -16.18 16.50 -4.31
CA TRP A 480 -16.87 15.22 -4.36
C TRP A 480 -17.80 15.06 -3.14
N TRP A 481 -18.40 13.90 -2.98
CA TRP A 481 -19.37 13.67 -1.93
C TRP A 481 -18.89 14.19 -0.56
N GLU A 482 -19.67 15.07 0.05
CA GLU A 482 -19.39 15.75 1.35
C GLU A 482 -18.03 16.45 1.47
N LYS A 483 -17.33 16.69 0.36
CA LYS A 483 -16.11 17.48 0.30
C LYS A 483 -16.26 18.60 -0.71
N PRO A 484 -16.19 19.88 -0.29
CA PRO A 484 -16.10 20.99 -1.22
C PRO A 484 -14.76 20.99 -1.99
N ALA A 485 -14.66 21.83 -3.02
CA ALA A 485 -13.36 22.07 -3.64
C ALA A 485 -12.35 22.57 -2.60
N SER A 486 -11.13 22.06 -2.65
CA SER A 486 -10.10 22.28 -1.64
C SER A 486 -8.90 23.08 -2.17
N ASP A 487 -8.09 23.62 -1.26
CA ASP A 487 -6.88 24.35 -1.60
C ASP A 487 -5.78 23.44 -2.19
N ALA A 488 -4.95 24.02 -3.05
CA ALA A 488 -3.84 23.33 -3.71
C ALA A 488 -2.80 22.78 -2.72
N LYS A 489 -2.71 23.32 -1.50
CA LYS A 489 -1.80 22.83 -0.46
C LYS A 489 -2.02 21.35 -0.14
N TYR A 490 -3.27 20.90 -0.21
CA TYR A 490 -3.66 19.52 0.11
C TYR A 490 -3.15 18.44 -0.88
N LYS A 491 -2.54 18.85 -1.99
CA LYS A 491 -1.79 17.92 -2.86
C LYS A 491 -0.59 17.30 -2.16
N LEU A 492 -0.08 17.93 -1.11
CA LEU A 492 0.94 17.39 -0.22
C LEU A 492 0.36 17.27 1.19
N PHE A 493 0.72 16.22 1.87
CA PHE A 493 0.45 16.12 3.30
C PHE A 493 1.45 16.99 4.09
N PRO A 494 1.05 17.48 5.26
CA PRO A 494 2.00 18.20 6.13
C PRO A 494 3.09 17.25 6.63
N ILE A 495 4.30 17.77 6.81
CA ILE A 495 5.31 17.07 7.60
C ILE A 495 4.77 17.00 9.03
N PRO A 496 4.74 15.80 9.65
CA PRO A 496 4.15 15.64 10.98
C PRO A 496 4.79 16.54 12.00
N GLN A 497 4.01 17.16 12.90
CA GLN A 497 4.50 18.11 13.90
C GLN A 497 5.56 17.48 14.81
N ASP A 498 5.41 16.20 15.15
CA ASP A 498 6.39 15.46 15.95
C ASP A 498 7.77 15.43 15.29
N GLN A 499 7.80 15.30 13.96
CA GLN A 499 9.07 15.29 13.22
C GLN A 499 9.70 16.67 13.13
N ILE A 500 8.90 17.73 12.94
CA ILE A 500 9.36 19.11 13.01
C ILE A 500 9.97 19.41 14.40
N ASN A 501 9.30 18.95 15.47
CA ASN A 501 9.78 19.13 16.85
C ASN A 501 11.08 18.35 17.12
N ALA A 502 11.22 17.15 16.53
CA ALA A 502 12.41 16.31 16.71
C ALA A 502 13.62 16.78 15.90
N ASN A 503 13.40 17.45 14.75
CA ASN A 503 14.45 17.88 13.84
C ASN A 503 14.22 19.34 13.39
N SER A 504 14.91 20.27 14.04
CA SER A 504 14.81 21.71 13.76
C SER A 504 15.31 22.17 12.38
N LYS A 505 15.93 21.26 11.60
CA LYS A 505 16.32 21.53 10.21
C LYS A 505 15.18 21.29 9.22
N LEU A 506 14.07 20.66 9.64
CA LEU A 506 12.90 20.44 8.79
C LEU A 506 12.13 21.75 8.59
N VAL A 507 11.67 21.94 7.37
CA VAL A 507 10.82 23.06 6.98
C VAL A 507 9.48 22.49 6.51
N GLN A 508 8.39 22.97 7.10
CA GLN A 508 7.03 22.55 6.79
C GLN A 508 6.63 22.90 5.36
N ASN A 509 5.74 22.11 4.77
CA ASN A 509 5.13 22.39 3.48
C ASN A 509 4.34 23.73 3.52
N PRO A 510 4.36 24.52 2.43
CA PRO A 510 3.67 25.80 2.40
C PRO A 510 2.17 25.66 2.67
N GLY A 511 1.64 26.47 3.55
CA GLY A 511 0.23 26.52 3.91
C GLY A 511 -0.17 25.72 5.16
N TYR A 512 0.81 25.01 5.79
CA TYR A 512 0.63 24.32 7.06
C TYR A 512 1.37 24.99 8.21
#